data_c894a94cb8b34f42f5bbd58efb4fd05c
#
_entry.id   c894a94cb8b34f42f5bbd58efb4fd05c
#
_cell.length_a   1.000
_cell.length_b   1.000
_cell.length_c   1.000
_cell.angle_alpha   90.00
_cell.angle_beta   90.00
_cell.angle_gamma   90.00
#
_symmetry.space_group_name_H-M   'P 1'
#
loop_
_entity.id
_entity.type
_entity.pdbx_description
1 polymer ?
#
loop_
_entity_poly.entity_id
_entity_poly.type
_entity_poly.pdbx_seq_one_letter_code
_entity_poly.pdbx_strand_id
1 'polypeptide(L)'
;MRTYQQALQRACEQGGPVLRGTADMYVGMSEVHRERDDLPAATRQLLRSQELGEHTGLPQNRYRWRVAMARIREAEGDLGGALDLLNEAERLYVGDFFPNVRPVPALKARLRVARGELGEALGWARERGLSVADDLSYLREFEHITLARVLLARYTAEGTERPLQEATRLLERLLRAAEEGQRTGSVI
;
A
#
# COMPACT_ATOMS: atom_id res chain seq x y z
N MET A 1 -3.99 14.84 -10.02
CA MET A 1 -3.83 16.13 -9.33
C MET A 1 -4.95 17.12 -9.67
N ARG A 2 -5.12 17.57 -10.91
CA ARG A 2 -6.17 18.55 -11.30
C ARG A 2 -7.57 18.19 -10.77
N THR A 3 -7.99 16.94 -10.89
CA THR A 3 -9.32 16.47 -10.43
C THR A 3 -9.52 16.66 -8.93
N TYR A 4 -8.52 16.34 -8.11
CA TYR A 4 -8.59 16.55 -6.65
C TYR A 4 -8.65 18.04 -6.31
N GLN A 5 -7.80 18.87 -6.95
CA GLN A 5 -7.79 20.31 -6.74
C GLN A 5 -9.13 20.97 -7.10
N GLN A 6 -9.70 20.60 -8.24
CA GLN A 6 -11.02 21.08 -8.66
C GLN A 6 -12.14 20.64 -7.71
N ALA A 7 -12.09 19.40 -7.23
CA ALA A 7 -13.08 18.91 -6.27
C ALA A 7 -12.98 19.62 -4.92
N LEU A 8 -11.75 19.85 -4.41
CA LEU A 8 -11.52 20.62 -3.19
C LEU A 8 -11.94 22.08 -3.34
N GLN A 9 -11.62 22.72 -4.46
CA GLN A 9 -12.03 24.09 -4.73
C GLN A 9 -13.56 24.22 -4.69
N ARG A 10 -14.28 23.35 -5.37
CA ARG A 10 -15.74 23.33 -5.36
C ARG A 10 -16.30 23.09 -3.95
N ALA A 11 -15.67 22.19 -3.18
CA ALA A 11 -16.08 21.92 -1.81
C ALA A 11 -15.91 23.15 -0.88
N CYS A 12 -14.89 24.00 -1.14
CA CYS A 12 -14.63 25.22 -0.38
C CYS A 12 -15.46 26.41 -0.84
N GLU A 13 -15.78 26.53 -2.14
CA GLU A 13 -16.53 27.67 -2.72
C GLU A 13 -18.00 27.70 -2.31
N GLN A 14 -18.56 26.57 -1.85
CA GLN A 14 -19.98 26.49 -1.51
C GLN A 14 -20.35 27.17 -0.18
N GLY A 15 -19.40 27.74 0.57
CA GLY A 15 -19.66 28.54 1.80
C GLY A 15 -20.44 27.80 2.90
N GLY A 16 -20.62 26.49 2.76
CA GLY A 16 -21.33 25.62 3.69
C GLY A 16 -20.37 24.77 4.54
N PRO A 17 -20.90 23.86 5.38
CA PRO A 17 -20.08 22.94 6.15
C PRO A 17 -19.24 22.08 5.19
N VAL A 18 -17.98 21.81 5.60
CA VAL A 18 -17.04 21.02 4.81
C VAL A 18 -17.66 19.68 4.42
N LEU A 19 -17.66 19.37 3.13
CA LEU A 19 -18.33 18.17 2.61
C LEU A 19 -17.67 16.89 3.15
N ARG A 20 -18.51 15.90 3.45
CA ARG A 20 -18.03 14.56 3.83
C ARG A 20 -17.19 13.95 2.70
N GLY A 21 -16.05 13.36 3.04
CA GLY A 21 -15.06 12.84 2.08
C GLY A 21 -13.95 13.82 1.71
N THR A 22 -14.03 15.11 2.16
CA THR A 22 -12.96 16.09 1.90
C THR A 22 -11.63 15.65 2.52
N ALA A 23 -11.63 15.09 3.73
CA ALA A 23 -10.43 14.56 4.36
C ALA A 23 -9.80 13.42 3.52
N ASP A 24 -10.62 12.57 2.89
CA ASP A 24 -10.13 11.48 2.01
C ASP A 24 -9.50 12.01 0.72
N MET A 25 -9.95 13.15 0.20
CA MET A 25 -9.33 13.80 -0.96
C MET A 25 -7.90 14.23 -0.63
N TYR A 26 -7.65 14.74 0.57
CA TYR A 26 -6.30 15.10 1.01
C TYR A 26 -5.41 13.86 1.18
N VAL A 27 -5.94 12.73 1.67
CA VAL A 27 -5.20 11.45 1.67
C VAL A 27 -4.84 11.04 0.24
N GLY A 28 -5.78 11.10 -0.70
CA GLY A 28 -5.49 10.81 -2.11
C GLY A 28 -4.44 11.75 -2.73
N MET A 29 -4.47 13.06 -2.38
CA MET A 29 -3.44 14.00 -2.84
C MET A 29 -2.07 13.69 -2.26
N SER A 30 -1.98 13.26 -1.00
CA SER A 30 -0.71 12.86 -0.38
C SER A 30 -0.06 11.70 -1.13
N GLU A 31 -0.83 10.69 -1.54
CA GLU A 31 -0.32 9.57 -2.33
C GLU A 31 0.24 10.05 -3.69
N VAL A 32 -0.42 11.01 -4.37
CA VAL A 32 0.07 11.57 -5.62
C VAL A 32 1.38 12.35 -5.43
N HIS A 33 1.52 13.09 -4.33
CA HIS A 33 2.77 13.79 -4.01
C HIS A 33 3.89 12.79 -3.68
N ARG A 34 3.60 11.75 -2.92
CA ARG A 34 4.56 10.68 -2.60
C ARG A 34 5.06 9.98 -3.88
N GLU A 35 4.16 9.64 -4.82
CA GLU A 35 4.55 9.05 -6.11
C GLU A 35 5.45 9.97 -6.96
N ARG A 36 5.49 11.27 -6.64
CA ARG A 36 6.37 12.27 -7.27
C ARG A 36 7.60 12.59 -6.45
N ASP A 37 7.85 11.82 -5.39
CA ASP A 37 8.95 12.01 -4.45
C ASP A 37 8.91 13.35 -3.70
N ASP A 38 7.73 14.00 -3.64
CA ASP A 38 7.51 15.24 -2.89
C ASP A 38 6.95 14.89 -1.50
N LEU A 39 7.80 14.28 -0.65
CA LEU A 39 7.41 13.85 0.70
C LEU A 39 6.95 15.01 1.60
N PRO A 40 7.57 16.20 1.55
CA PRO A 40 7.08 17.34 2.33
C PRO A 40 5.65 17.76 1.93
N ALA A 41 5.32 17.79 0.64
CA ALA A 41 3.97 18.08 0.21
C ALA A 41 2.99 16.96 0.57
N ALA A 42 3.41 15.69 0.43
CA ALA A 42 2.60 14.54 0.85
C ALA A 42 2.21 14.64 2.34
N THR A 43 3.18 14.93 3.20
CA THR A 43 2.97 15.11 4.64
C THR A 43 2.01 16.27 4.93
N ARG A 44 2.19 17.43 4.27
CA ARG A 44 1.26 18.57 4.45
C ARG A 44 -0.19 18.21 4.12
N GLN A 45 -0.41 17.39 3.06
CA GLN A 45 -1.77 16.95 2.73
C GLN A 45 -2.36 16.05 3.82
N LEU A 46 -1.57 15.13 4.39
CA LEU A 46 -2.05 14.28 5.48
C LEU A 46 -2.35 15.07 6.76
N LEU A 47 -1.51 16.04 7.10
CA LEU A 47 -1.80 16.94 8.23
C LEU A 47 -3.10 17.72 8.01
N ARG A 48 -3.34 18.21 6.78
CA ARG A 48 -4.59 18.87 6.44
C ARG A 48 -5.80 17.95 6.54
N SER A 49 -5.66 16.67 6.11
CA SER A 49 -6.70 15.67 6.33
C SER A 49 -7.02 15.48 7.80
N GLN A 50 -6.00 15.45 8.66
CA GLN A 50 -6.14 15.27 10.11
C GLN A 50 -6.80 16.49 10.78
N GLU A 51 -6.43 17.72 10.39
CA GLU A 51 -7.04 18.97 10.90
C GLU A 51 -8.54 19.05 10.61
N LEU A 52 -8.98 18.56 9.47
CA LEU A 52 -10.40 18.52 9.09
C LEU A 52 -11.20 17.55 9.98
N GLY A 53 -10.50 16.61 10.63
CA GLY A 53 -11.06 15.70 11.62
C GLY A 53 -11.97 14.62 11.03
N GLU A 54 -12.48 13.80 11.93
CA GLU A 54 -13.27 12.61 11.58
C GLU A 54 -14.64 12.95 10.95
N HIS A 55 -15.16 14.17 11.20
CA HIS A 55 -16.47 14.58 10.72
C HIS A 55 -16.54 14.76 9.20
N THR A 56 -15.40 15.03 8.56
CA THR A 56 -15.32 15.24 7.10
C THR A 56 -14.74 14.04 6.36
N GLY A 57 -14.30 13.01 7.10
CA GLY A 57 -13.78 11.76 6.56
C GLY A 57 -14.88 10.71 6.35
N LEU A 58 -14.63 9.77 5.45
CA LEU A 58 -15.35 8.51 5.36
C LEU A 58 -14.91 7.58 6.51
N PRO A 59 -15.68 6.54 6.86
CA PRO A 59 -15.27 5.57 7.90
C PRO A 59 -13.88 4.97 7.66
N GLN A 60 -13.49 4.83 6.38
CA GLN A 60 -12.21 4.31 5.96
C GLN A 60 -11.05 5.30 6.12
N ASN A 61 -11.31 6.59 6.31
CA ASN A 61 -10.28 7.62 6.38
C ASN A 61 -9.22 7.30 7.44
N ARG A 62 -9.63 6.83 8.61
CA ARG A 62 -8.74 6.56 9.76
C ARG A 62 -7.64 5.55 9.42
N TYR A 63 -7.96 4.45 8.76
CA TYR A 63 -6.95 3.47 8.37
C TYR A 63 -6.18 3.90 7.12
N ARG A 64 -6.85 4.53 6.14
CA ARG A 64 -6.20 5.01 4.91
C ARG A 64 -5.15 6.08 5.19
N TRP A 65 -5.45 7.01 6.10
CA TRP A 65 -4.50 8.01 6.56
C TRP A 65 -3.23 7.37 7.13
N ARG A 66 -3.38 6.33 7.98
CA ARG A 66 -2.25 5.61 8.57
C ARG A 66 -1.43 4.85 7.54
N VAL A 67 -2.09 4.21 6.58
CA VAL A 67 -1.40 3.56 5.47
C VAL A 67 -0.61 4.57 4.64
N ALA A 68 -1.19 5.73 4.33
CA ALA A 68 -0.50 6.79 3.58
C ALA A 68 0.69 7.35 4.34
N MET A 69 0.55 7.62 5.66
CA MET A 69 1.64 8.08 6.51
C MET A 69 2.74 7.01 6.65
N ALA A 70 2.37 5.74 6.80
CA ALA A 70 3.33 4.64 6.86
C ALA A 70 4.23 4.59 5.62
N ARG A 71 3.66 4.83 4.43
CA ARG A 71 4.43 4.88 3.18
C ARG A 71 5.38 6.09 3.10
N ILE A 72 5.00 7.22 3.69
CA ILE A 72 5.91 8.37 3.81
C ILE A 72 7.05 8.01 4.75
N ARG A 73 6.77 7.43 5.91
CA ARG A 73 7.79 6.96 6.86
C ARG A 73 8.74 5.93 6.25
N GLU A 74 8.20 4.98 5.49
CA GLU A 74 9.01 4.03 4.72
C GLU A 74 9.97 4.74 3.76
N ALA A 75 9.49 5.74 3.01
CA ALA A 75 10.31 6.52 2.07
C ALA A 75 11.36 7.39 2.78
N GLU A 76 11.10 7.83 4.01
CA GLU A 76 12.04 8.55 4.88
C GLU A 76 13.05 7.61 5.57
N GLY A 77 12.89 6.28 5.43
CA GLY A 77 13.74 5.27 6.08
C GLY A 77 13.32 4.91 7.51
N ASP A 78 12.26 5.52 8.04
CA ASP A 78 11.69 5.17 9.34
C ASP A 78 10.80 3.92 9.23
N LEU A 79 11.44 2.76 9.07
CA LEU A 79 10.74 1.48 8.90
C LEU A 79 10.02 1.04 10.20
N GLY A 80 10.50 1.47 11.37
CA GLY A 80 9.87 1.21 12.66
C GLY A 80 8.55 1.94 12.78
N GLY A 81 8.56 3.26 12.65
CA GLY A 81 7.36 4.09 12.67
C GLY A 81 6.36 3.72 11.59
N ALA A 82 6.84 3.31 10.40
CA ALA A 82 5.98 2.80 9.34
C ALA A 82 5.24 1.52 9.77
N LEU A 83 5.92 0.57 10.40
CA LEU A 83 5.31 -0.67 10.88
C LEU A 83 4.29 -0.43 11.98
N ASP A 84 4.57 0.49 12.92
CA ASP A 84 3.63 0.86 13.97
C ASP A 84 2.34 1.46 13.40
N LEU A 85 2.46 2.36 12.43
CA LEU A 85 1.31 2.92 11.71
C LEU A 85 0.50 1.86 10.96
N LEU A 86 1.15 0.87 10.35
CA LEU A 86 0.44 -0.25 9.71
C LEU A 86 -0.24 -1.16 10.73
N ASN A 87 0.33 -1.38 11.92
CA ASN A 87 -0.32 -2.11 13.00
C ASN A 87 -1.59 -1.38 13.49
N GLU A 88 -1.54 -0.06 13.59
CA GLU A 88 -2.73 0.73 13.89
C GLU A 88 -3.76 0.67 12.74
N ALA A 89 -3.33 0.78 11.49
CA ALA A 89 -4.20 0.71 10.32
C ALA A 89 -4.97 -0.62 10.28
N GLU A 90 -4.30 -1.73 10.59
CA GLU A 90 -4.90 -3.05 10.61
C GLU A 90 -6.02 -3.16 11.66
N ARG A 91 -5.81 -2.60 12.86
CA ARG A 91 -6.83 -2.55 13.93
C ARG A 91 -8.03 -1.68 13.58
N LEU A 92 -7.82 -0.63 12.79
CA LEU A 92 -8.84 0.32 12.37
C LEU A 92 -9.48 -0.02 11.02
N TYR A 93 -9.05 -1.13 10.41
CA TYR A 93 -9.55 -1.53 9.10
C TYR A 93 -11.07 -1.76 9.14
N VAL A 94 -11.76 -1.08 8.27
CA VAL A 94 -13.17 -1.30 7.93
C VAL A 94 -13.26 -1.64 6.45
N GLY A 95 -14.14 -2.56 6.11
CA GLY A 95 -14.36 -2.97 4.73
C GLY A 95 -14.69 -1.78 3.82
N ASP A 96 -14.28 -1.88 2.57
CA ASP A 96 -14.51 -0.89 1.54
C ASP A 96 -15.49 -1.41 0.49
N PHE A 97 -16.07 -0.50 -0.30
CA PHE A 97 -16.88 -0.86 -1.47
C PHE A 97 -16.03 -1.52 -2.57
N PHE A 98 -14.74 -1.23 -2.58
CA PHE A 98 -13.79 -1.78 -3.53
C PHE A 98 -12.93 -2.89 -2.89
N PRO A 99 -12.56 -3.91 -3.68
CA PRO A 99 -11.63 -4.93 -3.20
C PRO A 99 -10.33 -4.32 -2.69
N ASN A 100 -9.83 -4.81 -1.56
CA ASN A 100 -8.55 -4.38 -1.02
C ASN A 100 -7.40 -5.08 -1.75
N VAL A 101 -6.98 -4.51 -2.87
CA VAL A 101 -5.90 -5.04 -3.72
C VAL A 101 -4.49 -4.87 -3.11
N ARG A 102 -4.35 -4.08 -2.04
CA ARG A 102 -3.08 -3.86 -1.32
C ARG A 102 -3.29 -4.00 0.19
N PRO A 103 -3.55 -5.23 0.66
CA PRO A 103 -3.90 -5.47 2.07
C PRO A 103 -2.76 -5.09 3.01
N VAL A 104 -3.11 -4.52 4.17
CA VAL A 104 -2.15 -4.07 5.20
C VAL A 104 -1.17 -5.18 5.60
N PRO A 105 -1.56 -6.46 5.78
CA PRO A 105 -0.62 -7.53 6.08
C PRO A 105 0.49 -7.71 5.03
N ALA A 106 0.19 -7.51 3.74
CA ALA A 106 1.19 -7.58 2.68
C ALA A 106 2.16 -6.37 2.72
N LEU A 107 1.66 -5.17 3.06
CA LEU A 107 2.51 -4.00 3.29
C LEU A 107 3.46 -4.23 4.47
N LYS A 108 2.96 -4.79 5.58
CA LYS A 108 3.77 -5.16 6.74
C LYS A 108 4.85 -6.16 6.37
N ALA A 109 4.52 -7.20 5.58
CA ALA A 109 5.49 -8.18 5.12
C ALA A 109 6.62 -7.53 4.29
N ARG A 110 6.32 -6.55 3.45
CA ARG A 110 7.34 -5.79 2.70
C ARG A 110 8.27 -5.00 3.61
N LEU A 111 7.74 -4.31 4.63
CA LEU A 111 8.55 -3.59 5.62
C LEU A 111 9.42 -4.55 6.43
N ARG A 112 8.90 -5.71 6.81
CA ARG A 112 9.67 -6.75 7.51
C ARG A 112 10.84 -7.27 6.69
N VAL A 113 10.64 -7.48 5.39
CA VAL A 113 11.74 -7.80 4.46
C VAL A 113 12.79 -6.68 4.46
N ALA A 114 12.38 -5.43 4.37
CA ALA A 114 13.30 -4.28 4.38
C ALA A 114 14.07 -4.15 5.70
N ARG A 115 13.50 -4.61 6.82
CA ARG A 115 14.14 -4.65 8.16
C ARG A 115 15.00 -5.89 8.39
N GLY A 116 15.03 -6.84 7.45
CA GLY A 116 15.72 -8.12 7.63
C GLY A 116 14.96 -9.13 8.49
N GLU A 117 13.72 -8.89 8.83
CA GLU A 117 12.84 -9.76 9.63
C GLU A 117 12.20 -10.86 8.75
N LEU A 118 13.06 -11.64 8.09
CA LEU A 118 12.64 -12.63 7.08
C LEU A 118 11.70 -13.70 7.65
N GLY A 119 11.92 -14.15 8.89
CA GLY A 119 11.09 -15.15 9.55
C GLY A 119 9.62 -14.73 9.64
N GLU A 120 9.38 -13.46 10.00
CA GLU A 120 8.06 -12.86 10.11
C GLU A 120 7.38 -12.71 8.73
N ALA A 121 8.17 -12.32 7.71
CA ALA A 121 7.67 -12.20 6.34
C ALA A 121 7.29 -13.58 5.75
N LEU A 122 8.06 -14.63 6.04
CA LEU A 122 7.75 -16.01 5.67
C LEU A 122 6.52 -16.54 6.44
N GLY A 123 6.38 -16.16 7.73
CA GLY A 123 5.20 -16.43 8.54
C GLY A 123 3.94 -15.91 7.87
N TRP A 124 3.94 -14.62 7.49
CA TRP A 124 2.83 -14.00 6.76
C TRP A 124 2.46 -14.78 5.48
N ALA A 125 3.44 -15.17 4.66
CA ALA A 125 3.16 -15.90 3.42
C ALA A 125 2.46 -17.24 3.69
N ARG A 126 2.89 -17.97 4.74
CA ARG A 126 2.26 -19.24 5.17
C ARG A 126 0.85 -19.03 5.70
N GLU A 127 0.63 -18.04 6.57
CA GLU A 127 -0.70 -17.71 7.13
C GLU A 127 -1.69 -17.31 6.05
N ARG A 128 -1.22 -16.63 4.99
CA ARG A 128 -2.04 -16.26 3.83
C ARG A 128 -2.23 -17.40 2.81
N GLY A 129 -1.61 -18.55 3.05
CA GLY A 129 -1.65 -19.69 2.14
C GLY A 129 -1.10 -19.36 0.75
N LEU A 130 -0.07 -18.49 0.65
CA LEU A 130 0.50 -18.08 -0.63
C LEU A 130 1.48 -19.11 -1.17
N SER A 131 1.35 -19.43 -2.44
CA SER A 131 2.21 -20.36 -3.17
C SER A 131 2.61 -19.80 -4.53
N VAL A 132 3.79 -20.18 -5.01
CA VAL A 132 4.25 -19.87 -6.38
C VAL A 132 3.44 -20.60 -7.46
N ALA A 133 2.63 -21.60 -7.06
CA ALA A 133 1.78 -22.39 -7.94
C ALA A 133 0.31 -21.91 -7.93
N ASP A 134 -0.06 -20.90 -7.11
CA ASP A 134 -1.43 -20.39 -7.02
C ASP A 134 -1.96 -19.94 -8.39
N ASP A 135 -3.28 -20.03 -8.57
CA ASP A 135 -3.95 -19.33 -9.66
C ASP A 135 -3.87 -17.82 -9.44
N LEU A 136 -3.30 -17.12 -10.41
CA LEU A 136 -3.05 -15.68 -10.30
C LEU A 136 -4.34 -14.90 -10.61
N SER A 137 -4.67 -13.97 -9.73
CA SER A 137 -5.75 -13.00 -9.94
C SER A 137 -5.28 -11.59 -9.65
N TYR A 138 -5.86 -10.61 -10.32
CA TYR A 138 -5.59 -9.20 -10.08
C TYR A 138 -5.78 -8.80 -8.59
N LEU A 139 -6.79 -9.39 -7.93
CA LEU A 139 -7.10 -9.07 -6.54
C LEU A 139 -6.00 -9.51 -5.56
N ARG A 140 -5.20 -10.52 -5.91
CA ARG A 140 -4.08 -11.02 -5.10
C ARG A 140 -2.71 -10.72 -5.70
N GLU A 141 -2.64 -9.97 -6.79
CA GLU A 141 -1.39 -9.67 -7.51
C GLU A 141 -0.36 -9.04 -6.58
N PHE A 142 -0.76 -8.06 -5.76
CA PHE A 142 0.16 -7.41 -4.81
C PHE A 142 0.70 -8.38 -3.74
N GLU A 143 -0.11 -9.35 -3.28
CA GLU A 143 0.34 -10.38 -2.34
C GLU A 143 1.38 -11.30 -3.01
N HIS A 144 1.17 -11.71 -4.27
CA HIS A 144 2.14 -12.52 -5.00
C HIS A 144 3.43 -11.78 -5.36
N ILE A 145 3.35 -10.49 -5.71
CA ILE A 145 4.55 -9.65 -5.87
C ILE A 145 5.32 -9.55 -4.54
N THR A 146 4.60 -9.45 -3.42
CA THR A 146 5.22 -9.44 -2.08
C THR A 146 5.85 -10.79 -1.75
N LEU A 147 5.21 -11.91 -2.11
CA LEU A 147 5.80 -13.24 -1.98
C LEU A 147 7.11 -13.36 -2.77
N ALA A 148 7.16 -12.86 -4.01
CA ALA A 148 8.39 -12.86 -4.79
C ALA A 148 9.52 -12.08 -4.09
N ARG A 149 9.21 -10.93 -3.47
CA ARG A 149 10.19 -10.17 -2.65
C ARG A 149 10.69 -10.96 -1.44
N VAL A 150 9.79 -11.67 -0.75
CA VAL A 150 10.16 -12.53 0.39
C VAL A 150 11.08 -13.67 -0.06
N LEU A 151 10.80 -14.29 -1.22
CA LEU A 151 11.65 -15.34 -1.78
C LEU A 151 13.03 -14.81 -2.20
N LEU A 152 13.10 -13.62 -2.79
CA LEU A 152 14.38 -12.98 -3.12
C LEU A 152 15.20 -12.66 -1.86
N ALA A 153 14.55 -12.14 -0.81
CA ALA A 153 15.23 -11.91 0.48
C ALA A 153 15.71 -13.24 1.09
N ARG A 154 14.94 -14.29 0.95
CA ARG A 154 15.32 -15.64 1.39
C ARG A 154 16.54 -16.16 0.64
N TYR A 155 16.60 -15.98 -0.69
CA TYR A 155 17.77 -16.31 -1.49
C TYR A 155 19.01 -15.57 -0.99
N THR A 156 18.90 -14.26 -0.74
CA THR A 156 20.02 -13.45 -0.23
C THR A 156 20.51 -13.93 1.14
N ALA A 157 19.62 -14.40 2.01
CA ALA A 157 19.95 -14.86 3.34
C ALA A 157 20.51 -16.29 3.38
N GLU A 158 19.96 -17.20 2.57
CA GLU A 158 20.29 -18.65 2.58
C GLU A 158 21.34 -19.05 1.56
N GLY A 159 21.52 -18.28 0.48
CA GLY A 159 22.45 -18.59 -0.63
C GLY A 159 22.06 -19.81 -1.45
N THR A 160 20.82 -20.32 -1.32
CA THR A 160 20.32 -21.47 -2.06
C THR A 160 19.54 -21.06 -3.30
N GLU A 161 19.75 -21.71 -4.44
CA GLU A 161 19.15 -21.34 -5.74
C GLU A 161 17.63 -21.51 -5.78
N ARG A 162 17.06 -22.36 -4.94
CA ARG A 162 15.63 -22.70 -5.01
C ARG A 162 14.71 -21.50 -4.83
N PRO A 163 14.87 -20.61 -3.81
CA PRO A 163 14.03 -19.42 -3.65
C PRO A 163 14.13 -18.46 -4.86
N LEU A 164 15.31 -18.34 -5.47
CA LEU A 164 15.48 -17.50 -6.66
C LEU A 164 14.69 -18.06 -7.84
N GLN A 165 14.78 -19.36 -8.10
CA GLN A 165 14.02 -20.03 -9.17
C GLN A 165 12.51 -19.92 -8.94
N GLU A 166 12.04 -20.07 -7.69
CA GLU A 166 10.64 -19.90 -7.31
C GLU A 166 10.17 -18.46 -7.55
N ALA A 167 10.96 -17.45 -7.16
CA ALA A 167 10.66 -16.04 -7.39
C ALA A 167 10.60 -15.69 -8.87
N THR A 168 11.59 -16.13 -9.67
CA THR A 168 11.65 -15.89 -11.11
C THR A 168 10.42 -16.48 -11.81
N ARG A 169 10.09 -17.74 -11.53
CA ARG A 169 8.92 -18.40 -12.11
C ARG A 169 7.61 -17.67 -11.76
N LEU A 170 7.47 -17.20 -10.51
CA LEU A 170 6.30 -16.45 -10.08
C LEU A 170 6.20 -15.10 -10.82
N LEU A 171 7.31 -14.37 -10.94
CA LEU A 171 7.35 -13.08 -11.63
C LEU A 171 7.04 -13.21 -13.13
N GLU A 172 7.56 -14.25 -13.80
CA GLU A 172 7.23 -14.54 -15.21
C GLU A 172 5.75 -14.85 -15.41
N ARG A 173 5.12 -15.56 -14.46
CA ARG A 173 3.68 -15.85 -14.51
C ARG A 173 2.86 -14.58 -14.29
N LEU A 174 3.26 -13.73 -13.32
CA LEU A 174 2.62 -12.44 -13.06
C LEU A 174 2.71 -11.50 -14.26
N LEU A 175 3.88 -11.45 -14.91
CA LEU A 175 4.09 -10.65 -16.12
C LEU A 175 3.14 -11.07 -17.23
N ARG A 176 3.10 -12.38 -17.55
CA ARG A 176 2.17 -12.91 -18.56
C ARG A 176 0.71 -12.59 -18.24
N ALA A 177 0.27 -12.79 -17.00
CA ALA A 177 -1.08 -12.47 -16.58
C ALA A 177 -1.41 -10.97 -16.67
N ALA A 178 -0.42 -10.09 -16.45
CA ALA A 178 -0.57 -8.65 -16.62
C ALA A 178 -0.68 -8.25 -18.10
N GLU A 179 0.14 -8.84 -18.99
CA GLU A 179 0.13 -8.64 -20.44
C GLU A 179 -1.21 -9.09 -21.04
N GLU A 180 -1.65 -10.31 -20.72
CA GLU A 180 -2.94 -10.87 -21.16
C GLU A 180 -4.12 -9.99 -20.69
N GLY A 181 -4.03 -9.45 -19.47
CA GLY A 181 -5.01 -8.54 -18.89
C GLY A 181 -4.86 -7.08 -19.34
N GLN A 182 -3.92 -6.76 -20.25
CA GLN A 182 -3.59 -5.39 -20.71
C GLN A 182 -3.32 -4.40 -19.56
N ARG A 183 -2.74 -4.88 -18.46
CA ARG A 183 -2.45 -4.09 -17.26
C ARG A 183 -1.03 -3.52 -17.34
N THR A 184 -0.83 -2.49 -18.18
CA THR A 184 0.49 -1.88 -18.42
C THR A 184 1.16 -1.36 -17.14
N GLY A 185 0.40 -0.88 -16.14
CA GLY A 185 0.93 -0.45 -14.85
C GLY A 185 1.52 -1.57 -13.98
N SER A 186 1.21 -2.85 -14.27
CA SER A 186 1.78 -4.01 -13.58
C SER A 186 3.00 -4.57 -14.32
N VAL A 187 3.24 -4.16 -15.57
CA VAL A 187 4.37 -4.61 -16.41
C VAL A 187 5.63 -3.75 -16.18
N ILE A 188 5.47 -2.52 -15.69
CA ILE A 188 6.53 -1.60 -15.34
C ILE A 188 6.94 -1.85 -13.88
#